data_f1382576eefee185e121295b4f28c2fc
#
_entry.id   f1382576eefee185e121295b4f28c2fc
#
_cell.length_a   1.000
_cell.length_b   1.000
_cell.length_c   1.000
_cell.angle_alpha   90.00
_cell.angle_beta   90.00
_cell.angle_gamma   90.00
#
_symmetry.space_group_name_H-M   'P 1'
#
loop_
_entity.id
_entity.type
_entity.pdbx_description
1 polymer ?
#
loop_
_entity_poly.entity_id
_entity_poly.type
_entity_poly.pdbx_seq_one_letter_code
_entity_poly.pdbx_strand_id
1 'polypeptide(L)'
;MTDASKRTVRLRAEHDGDNSRYLDASLDMGGSLVIKGQDLGPATAIVSSDGEYEWTSTFAPVDIPALVALLGGAEGADILDVLESYTDRRSYELERLIRDSDVPHSLFTWSG
;
A
#
# COMPACT_ATOMS: atom_id res chain seq x y z
N MET A 1 22.88 -12.40 -2.41
CA MET A 1 22.39 -12.01 -2.39
C MET A 1 21.60 -11.48 -2.41
N THR A 2 21.35 -11.57 -2.52
CA THR A 2 20.84 -10.88 -2.95
C THR A 2 19.94 -10.02 -2.44
N ASP A 3 19.25 -9.46 -2.78
CA ASP A 3 18.31 -8.53 -2.65
C ASP A 3 17.02 -9.02 -2.17
N ALA A 4 17.02 -10.02 -1.39
CA ALA A 4 15.85 -10.59 -0.80
C ALA A 4 15.06 -9.58 -0.01
N SER A 5 15.73 -8.53 0.42
CA SER A 5 15.10 -7.46 1.16
C SER A 5 14.18 -6.60 0.32
N LYS A 6 14.18 -6.79 -1.01
CA LYS A 6 13.40 -5.94 -1.90
C LYS A 6 12.15 -6.62 -2.42
N ARG A 7 11.60 -7.56 -1.68
CA ARG A 7 10.35 -8.18 -2.08
C ARG A 7 9.24 -7.12 -2.12
N THR A 8 8.51 -7.08 -3.21
CA THR A 8 7.39 -6.15 -3.40
C THR A 8 6.14 -6.95 -3.76
N VAL A 9 5.03 -6.61 -3.13
CA VAL A 9 3.74 -7.22 -3.46
C VAL A 9 2.93 -6.17 -4.22
N ARG A 10 2.54 -6.48 -5.45
CA ARG A 10 1.67 -5.61 -6.23
C ARG A 10 0.23 -5.89 -5.83
N LEU A 11 -0.37 -4.94 -5.12
CA LEU A 11 -1.73 -5.09 -4.61
C LEU A 11 -2.77 -4.67 -5.62
N ARG A 12 -2.44 -3.72 -6.49
CA ARG A 12 -3.38 -3.21 -7.48
C ARG A 12 -2.62 -2.79 -8.73
N ALA A 13 -3.16 -3.14 -9.90
CA ALA A 13 -2.65 -2.65 -11.18
C ALA A 13 -3.85 -2.62 -12.11
N GLU A 14 -4.52 -1.48 -12.18
CA GLU A 14 -5.77 -1.32 -12.91
C GLU A 14 -5.61 -0.29 -14.01
N HIS A 15 -6.25 -0.57 -15.14
CA HIS A 15 -6.28 0.34 -16.28
C HIS A 15 -7.72 0.47 -16.76
N ASP A 16 -8.16 1.71 -16.99
CA ASP A 16 -9.48 1.99 -17.50
C ASP A 16 -9.33 3.15 -18.47
N GLY A 17 -9.20 2.81 -19.76
CA GLY A 17 -8.90 3.80 -20.77
C GLY A 17 -7.54 4.41 -20.51
N ASP A 18 -7.50 5.74 -20.36
CA ASP A 18 -6.26 6.47 -20.09
C ASP A 18 -5.95 6.59 -18.60
N ASN A 19 -6.77 5.97 -17.76
CA ASN A 19 -6.56 6.02 -16.30
C ASN A 19 -5.85 4.77 -15.83
N SER A 20 -4.92 4.93 -14.88
CA SER A 20 -4.20 3.81 -14.29
C SER A 20 -4.15 3.98 -12.79
N ARG A 21 -4.25 2.87 -12.05
CA ARG A 21 -4.19 2.87 -10.59
C ARG A 21 -3.29 1.74 -10.13
N TYR A 22 -2.33 2.09 -9.29
CA TYR A 22 -1.36 1.13 -8.76
C TYR A 22 -1.28 1.21 -7.25
N LEU A 23 -1.02 0.07 -6.62
CA LEU A 23 -0.77 0.01 -5.18
C LEU A 23 0.24 -1.10 -4.94
N ASP A 24 1.35 -0.75 -4.31
CA ASP A 24 2.43 -1.69 -4.03
C ASP A 24 2.82 -1.65 -2.57
N ALA A 25 3.23 -2.78 -2.03
CA ALA A 25 3.72 -2.88 -0.67
C ALA A 25 5.10 -3.51 -0.65
N SER A 26 6.00 -2.96 0.15
CA SER A 26 7.36 -3.49 0.29
C SER A 26 7.87 -3.21 1.69
N LEU A 27 8.92 -3.93 2.07
CA LEU A 27 9.63 -3.65 3.32
C LEU A 27 10.92 -2.93 2.97
N ASP A 28 11.21 -1.85 3.68
CA ASP A 28 12.47 -1.14 3.47
C ASP A 28 13.60 -1.82 4.26
N MET A 29 14.81 -1.27 4.15
CA MET A 29 15.98 -1.87 4.79
C MET A 29 15.88 -1.88 6.31
N GLY A 30 15.13 -0.96 6.88
CA GLY A 30 14.92 -0.92 8.33
C GLY A 30 13.79 -1.79 8.82
N GLY A 31 13.10 -2.49 7.91
CA GLY A 31 11.98 -3.34 8.27
C GLY A 31 10.64 -2.65 8.34
N SER A 32 10.56 -1.38 7.93
CA SER A 32 9.30 -0.65 7.86
C SER A 32 8.50 -1.10 6.66
N LEU A 33 7.19 -1.17 6.81
CA LEU A 33 6.31 -1.49 5.67
C LEU A 33 5.95 -0.20 4.96
N VAL A 34 6.16 -0.18 3.65
CA VAL A 34 5.84 0.98 2.82
C VAL A 34 4.76 0.55 1.82
N ILE A 35 3.61 1.20 1.87
CA ILE A 35 2.53 0.98 0.92
C ILE A 35 2.42 2.25 0.07
N LYS A 36 2.68 2.13 -1.22
CA LYS A 36 2.69 3.25 -2.14
C LYS A 36 1.58 3.10 -3.17
N GLY A 37 0.77 4.13 -3.31
CA GLY A 37 -0.29 4.17 -4.31
C GLY A 37 -0.05 5.27 -5.33
N GLN A 38 -0.56 5.07 -6.54
CA GLN A 38 -0.41 6.04 -7.60
C GLN A 38 -1.63 5.98 -8.52
N ASP A 39 -2.26 7.11 -8.73
CA ASP A 39 -3.36 7.26 -9.68
C ASP A 39 -2.91 8.19 -10.80
N LEU A 40 -3.10 7.77 -12.03
CA LEU A 40 -2.69 8.52 -13.21
C LEU A 40 -3.86 8.63 -14.18
N GLY A 41 -3.94 9.76 -14.91
CA GLY A 41 -4.88 9.91 -16.00
C GLY A 41 -5.87 11.05 -15.83
N PRO A 42 -6.74 11.25 -16.82
CA PRO A 42 -7.68 12.38 -16.82
C PRO A 42 -8.62 12.42 -15.61
N ALA A 43 -9.04 11.26 -15.12
CA ALA A 43 -9.95 11.23 -13.97
C ALA A 43 -9.25 11.76 -12.71
N THR A 44 -7.92 11.58 -12.61
CA THR A 44 -7.14 12.06 -11.47
C THR A 44 -6.97 13.57 -11.53
N ALA A 45 -7.15 14.20 -12.69
CA ALA A 45 -6.99 15.64 -12.83
C ALA A 45 -8.00 16.42 -12.01
N ILE A 46 -9.05 15.78 -11.50
CA ILE A 46 -10.01 16.40 -10.60
C ILE A 46 -9.31 16.77 -9.29
N VAL A 47 -8.32 15.97 -8.86
CA VAL A 47 -7.60 16.20 -7.61
C VAL A 47 -6.18 16.69 -7.83
N SER A 48 -5.69 16.66 -9.08
CA SER A 48 -4.31 17.03 -9.41
C SER A 48 -4.31 17.71 -10.78
N SER A 49 -3.62 18.83 -10.90
CA SER A 49 -3.63 19.63 -12.12
C SER A 49 -3.04 18.91 -13.33
N ASP A 50 -2.13 17.96 -13.13
CA ASP A 50 -1.51 17.24 -14.24
C ASP A 50 -1.94 15.77 -14.30
N GLY A 51 -2.96 15.40 -13.55
CA GLY A 51 -3.49 14.04 -13.64
C GLY A 51 -2.67 12.98 -12.93
N GLU A 52 -1.84 13.39 -11.99
CA GLU A 52 -1.01 12.45 -11.24
C GLU A 52 -1.18 12.67 -9.74
N TYR A 53 -1.42 11.59 -9.00
CA TYR A 53 -1.56 11.65 -7.54
C TYR A 53 -0.89 10.43 -6.93
N GLU A 54 -0.04 10.66 -5.94
CA GLU A 54 0.68 9.60 -5.23
C GLU A 54 0.47 9.73 -3.75
N TRP A 55 0.46 8.57 -3.07
CA TRP A 55 0.45 8.57 -1.60
C TRP A 55 1.31 7.41 -1.11
N THR A 56 1.89 7.60 0.07
CA THR A 56 2.75 6.60 0.69
C THR A 56 2.38 6.50 2.16
N SER A 57 2.06 5.28 2.60
CA SER A 57 1.82 4.99 4.01
C SER A 57 2.97 4.14 4.52
N THR A 58 3.55 4.53 5.65
CA THR A 58 4.69 3.82 6.22
C THR A 58 4.36 3.38 7.64
N PHE A 59 4.56 2.10 7.90
CA PHE A 59 4.34 1.49 9.22
C PHE A 59 5.68 1.09 9.80
N ALA A 60 5.98 1.58 11.02
CA ALA A 60 7.22 1.20 11.70
C ALA A 60 7.22 -0.29 12.02
N PRO A 61 8.39 -0.93 12.11
CA PRO A 61 8.45 -2.36 12.41
C PRO A 61 7.66 -2.75 13.66
N VAL A 62 7.66 -1.91 14.68
CA VAL A 62 6.98 -2.19 15.95
C VAL A 62 5.46 -2.25 15.77
N ASP A 63 4.93 -1.61 14.74
CA ASP A 63 3.49 -1.55 14.49
C ASP A 63 3.00 -2.62 13.52
N ILE A 64 3.92 -3.34 12.87
CA ILE A 64 3.54 -4.34 11.89
C ILE A 64 2.74 -5.50 12.50
N PRO A 65 3.08 -6.01 13.71
CA PRO A 65 2.25 -7.07 14.31
C PRO A 65 0.79 -6.66 14.50
N ALA A 66 0.55 -5.40 14.85
CA ALA A 66 -0.82 -4.91 15.00
C ALA A 66 -1.53 -4.88 13.64
N LEU A 67 -0.82 -4.54 12.58
CA LEU A 67 -1.37 -4.56 11.23
C LEU A 67 -1.69 -6.00 10.81
N VAL A 68 -0.80 -6.95 11.08
CA VAL A 68 -1.06 -8.35 10.79
C VAL A 68 -2.35 -8.81 11.47
N ALA A 69 -2.53 -8.46 12.73
CA ALA A 69 -3.73 -8.83 13.47
C ALA A 69 -4.98 -8.18 12.88
N LEU A 70 -4.88 -6.91 12.50
CA LEU A 70 -5.98 -6.19 11.88
C LEU A 70 -6.46 -6.89 10.61
N LEU A 71 -5.52 -7.42 9.84
CA LEU A 71 -5.82 -8.04 8.55
C LEU A 71 -6.15 -9.53 8.67
N GLY A 72 -6.23 -10.06 9.89
CA GLY A 72 -6.63 -11.43 10.10
C GLY A 72 -5.50 -12.45 9.95
N GLY A 73 -4.26 -12.00 9.90
CA GLY A 73 -3.12 -12.90 9.83
C GLY A 73 -2.80 -13.54 11.16
N ALA A 74 -2.12 -14.67 11.12
CA ALA A 74 -1.71 -15.36 12.34
C ALA A 74 -0.58 -14.58 13.01
N GLU A 75 -0.47 -14.72 14.31
CA GLU A 75 0.61 -14.09 15.07
C GLU A 75 1.95 -14.54 14.50
N GLY A 76 2.83 -13.59 14.21
CA GLY A 76 4.15 -13.89 13.66
C GLY A 76 4.15 -14.08 12.15
N ALA A 77 3.01 -13.93 11.48
CA ALA A 77 2.94 -14.08 10.03
C ALA A 77 3.73 -12.95 9.34
N ASP A 78 4.29 -13.27 8.18
CA ASP A 78 4.97 -12.29 7.35
C ASP A 78 3.93 -11.33 6.77
N ILE A 79 4.10 -10.03 7.00
CA ILE A 79 3.12 -9.03 6.56
C ILE A 79 2.93 -9.05 5.04
N LEU A 80 3.99 -9.29 4.27
CA LEU A 80 3.87 -9.33 2.82
C LEU A 80 3.04 -10.54 2.37
N ASP A 81 3.17 -11.66 3.07
CA ASP A 81 2.34 -12.83 2.78
C ASP A 81 0.87 -12.56 3.10
N VAL A 82 0.62 -11.87 4.21
CA VAL A 82 -0.74 -11.49 4.59
C VAL A 82 -1.32 -10.56 3.52
N LEU A 83 -0.54 -9.61 3.05
CA LEU A 83 -1.01 -8.66 2.05
C LEU A 83 -1.30 -9.31 0.70
N GLU A 84 -0.67 -10.45 0.40
CA GLU A 84 -0.96 -11.14 -0.86
C GLU A 84 -2.41 -11.60 -0.96
N SER A 85 -3.11 -11.73 0.15
CA SER A 85 -4.52 -12.07 0.12
C SER A 85 -5.41 -10.84 -0.08
N TYR A 86 -4.82 -9.66 -0.16
CA TYR A 86 -5.56 -8.41 -0.36
C TYR A 86 -5.24 -7.78 -1.72
N THR A 87 -4.98 -8.61 -2.74
CA THR A 87 -4.68 -8.12 -4.08
C THR A 87 -5.97 -7.83 -4.87
N ASP A 88 -5.84 -7.05 -5.92
CA ASP A 88 -6.91 -6.68 -6.84
C ASP A 88 -8.06 -5.99 -6.11
N ARG A 89 -9.27 -6.52 -6.19
CA ARG A 89 -10.43 -5.85 -5.60
C ARG A 89 -10.32 -5.70 -4.09
N ARG A 90 -9.66 -6.64 -3.42
CA ARG A 90 -9.50 -6.59 -1.97
C ARG A 90 -8.53 -5.51 -1.53
N SER A 91 -7.76 -4.93 -2.45
CA SER A 91 -6.87 -3.82 -2.11
C SER A 91 -7.65 -2.60 -1.60
N TYR A 92 -8.88 -2.42 -2.05
CA TYR A 92 -9.73 -1.34 -1.55
C TYR A 92 -10.21 -1.63 -0.13
N GLU A 93 -10.50 -2.90 0.17
CA GLU A 93 -10.83 -3.32 1.52
C GLU A 93 -9.65 -3.08 2.46
N LEU A 94 -8.44 -3.40 2.01
CA LEU A 94 -7.22 -3.16 2.76
C LEU A 94 -7.10 -1.69 3.14
N GLU A 95 -7.26 -0.79 2.17
CA GLU A 95 -7.14 0.63 2.42
C GLU A 95 -8.18 1.12 3.42
N ARG A 96 -9.41 0.60 3.32
CA ARG A 96 -10.47 0.97 4.26
C ARG A 96 -10.15 0.48 5.67
N LEU A 97 -9.66 -0.76 5.80
CA LEU A 97 -9.31 -1.31 7.10
C LEU A 97 -8.22 -0.49 7.77
N ILE A 98 -7.21 -0.10 7.00
CA ILE A 98 -6.12 0.72 7.53
C ILE A 98 -6.64 2.09 7.96
N ARG A 99 -7.43 2.72 7.11
CA ARG A 99 -7.95 4.07 7.39
C ARG A 99 -8.81 4.10 8.65
N ASP A 100 -9.59 3.03 8.86
CA ASP A 100 -10.51 2.98 10.01
C ASP A 100 -9.85 2.40 11.26
N SER A 101 -8.57 2.05 11.19
CA SER A 101 -7.87 1.42 12.31
C SER A 101 -7.11 2.43 13.16
N ASP A 102 -6.66 1.96 14.33
CA ASP A 102 -5.81 2.76 15.20
C ASP A 102 -4.33 2.38 15.05
N VAL A 103 -3.98 1.58 14.05
CA VAL A 103 -2.58 1.18 13.84
C VAL A 103 -1.79 2.41 13.39
N PRO A 104 -0.76 2.81 14.14
CA PRO A 104 -0.01 4.00 13.79
C PRO A 104 0.72 3.85 12.45
N HIS A 105 0.68 4.89 11.66
CA HIS A 105 1.44 4.96 10.41
C HIS A 105 1.53 6.42 9.98
N SER A 106 2.51 6.72 9.14
CA SER A 106 2.62 8.04 8.55
C SER A 106 2.03 8.00 7.14
N LEU A 107 1.48 9.12 6.71
CA LEU A 107 0.91 9.25 5.38
C LEU A 107 1.54 10.45 4.70
N PHE A 108 2.09 10.23 3.52
CA PHE A 108 2.63 11.30 2.68
C PHE A 108 1.88 11.29 1.35
N THR A 109 1.43 12.46 0.90
CA THR A 109 0.74 12.57 -0.38
C THR A 109 1.47 13.58 -1.27
N TRP A 110 1.41 13.33 -2.57
CA TRP A 110 2.01 14.21 -3.56
C TRP A 110 1.08 14.30 -4.77
N SER A 111 0.86 15.50 -5.25
CA SER A 111 0.06 15.72 -6.47
C SER A 111 0.82 16.67 -7.38
N GLY A 112 1.00 16.24 -8.60
CA GLY A 112 1.76 17.01 -9.57
C GLY A 112 0.90 17.88 -10.46
#